data_14630de580750abdfcb0179f0547b031
#
_entry.id   14630de580750abdfcb0179f0547b031
#
_cell.length_a   1.000
_cell.length_b   1.000
_cell.length_c   1.000
_cell.angle_alpha   90.00
_cell.angle_beta   90.00
_cell.angle_gamma   90.00
#
_symmetry.space_group_name_H-M   'P 1'
#
loop_
_entity.id
_entity.type
_entity.pdbx_description
1 polymer ?
#
loop_
_entity_poly.entity_id
_entity_poly.type
_entity_poly.pdbx_seq_one_letter_code
_entity_poly.pdbx_strand_id
1 'polypeptide(L)'
;MIACVRFACEHDLVISVRGAGHSIAGKAVCDGGLMIDLSSMKGIRVEAATQTVRAEPGLTLGEFDRETQAFGLATTMGVVSKTGIAGLTLGGGIGWLVRKYAMTCDNLASADVFTAAGRLLTASATQNVLIHAGHPTWARLELTRNSFSGRVLIC
;
A
#
# COMPACT_ATOMS: atom_id res chain seq x y z
N MET A 1 -10.12 -4.63 10.53
CA MET A 1 -10.42 -4.83 9.09
C MET A 1 -11.22 -6.11 8.81
N ILE A 2 -10.81 -7.30 9.23
CA ILE A 2 -11.59 -8.55 8.99
C ILE A 2 -13.03 -8.42 9.49
N ALA A 3 -13.23 -7.90 10.70
CA ALA A 3 -14.56 -7.68 11.26
C ALA A 3 -15.42 -6.73 10.41
N CYS A 4 -14.83 -5.66 9.86
CA CYS A 4 -15.56 -4.73 8.97
C CYS A 4 -15.99 -5.40 7.67
N VAL A 5 -15.11 -6.22 7.06
CA VAL A 5 -15.44 -6.98 5.84
C VAL A 5 -16.57 -7.96 6.11
N ARG A 6 -16.49 -8.73 7.20
CA ARG A 6 -17.54 -9.67 7.59
C ARG A 6 -18.87 -8.99 7.84
N PHE A 7 -18.86 -7.90 8.62
CA PHE A 7 -20.05 -7.10 8.90
C PHE A 7 -20.72 -6.60 7.61
N ALA A 8 -19.92 -6.08 6.67
CA ALA A 8 -20.46 -5.62 5.40
C ALA A 8 -21.05 -6.76 4.56
N CYS A 9 -20.40 -7.94 4.55
CA CYS A 9 -20.94 -9.12 3.86
C CYS A 9 -22.24 -9.63 4.52
N GLU A 10 -22.34 -9.63 5.86
CA GLU A 10 -23.51 -10.07 6.60
C GLU A 10 -24.72 -9.13 6.38
N HIS A 11 -24.47 -7.86 6.06
CA HIS A 11 -25.52 -6.83 5.87
C HIS A 11 -25.67 -6.40 4.40
N ASP A 12 -25.06 -7.11 3.46
CA ASP A 12 -25.08 -6.79 2.02
C ASP A 12 -24.68 -5.32 1.70
N LEU A 13 -23.68 -4.80 2.40
CA LEU A 13 -23.20 -3.44 2.25
C LEU A 13 -22.09 -3.33 1.23
N VAL A 14 -22.13 -2.29 0.39
CA VAL A 14 -21.01 -1.88 -0.44
C VAL A 14 -19.85 -1.43 0.45
N ILE A 15 -18.62 -1.88 0.14
CA ILE A 15 -17.43 -1.46 0.86
C ILE A 15 -16.64 -0.47 0.02
N SER A 16 -16.27 0.68 0.61
CA SER A 16 -15.19 1.52 0.13
C SER A 16 -14.02 1.52 1.13
N VAL A 17 -12.81 1.77 0.63
CA VAL A 17 -11.62 1.86 1.48
C VAL A 17 -10.87 3.13 1.20
N ARG A 18 -10.58 3.87 2.26
CA ARG A 18 -9.93 5.16 2.21
C ARG A 18 -8.54 5.08 2.86
N GLY A 19 -7.48 5.34 2.06
CA GLY A 19 -6.15 5.68 2.60
C GLY A 19 -6.07 7.18 2.89
N ALA A 20 -5.44 7.97 2.00
CA ALA A 20 -5.40 9.44 2.11
C ALA A 20 -6.49 10.16 1.29
N GLY A 21 -7.43 9.45 0.69
CA GLY A 21 -8.58 10.04 0.00
C GLY A 21 -8.29 10.64 -1.39
N HIS A 22 -7.15 10.34 -2.01
CA HIS A 22 -6.75 10.85 -3.34
C HIS A 22 -7.32 10.05 -4.53
N SER A 23 -8.42 9.32 -4.36
CA SER A 23 -9.06 8.57 -5.46
C SER A 23 -9.75 9.52 -6.44
N ILE A 24 -9.16 9.73 -7.62
CA ILE A 24 -9.76 10.53 -8.70
C ILE A 24 -11.10 9.92 -9.18
N ALA A 25 -11.20 8.59 -9.16
CA ALA A 25 -12.43 7.87 -9.53
C ALA A 25 -13.51 7.85 -8.43
N GLY A 26 -13.31 8.57 -7.31
CA GLY A 26 -14.27 8.64 -6.21
C GLY A 26 -14.43 7.37 -5.36
N LYS A 27 -13.69 6.30 -5.65
CA LYS A 27 -13.86 4.97 -5.01
C LYS A 27 -13.41 4.88 -3.55
N ALA A 28 -12.88 5.97 -3.00
CA ALA A 28 -12.48 6.02 -1.58
C ALA A 28 -13.67 6.23 -0.63
N VAL A 29 -14.84 6.52 -1.18
CA VAL A 29 -16.10 6.69 -0.44
C VAL A 29 -17.22 5.93 -1.15
N CYS A 30 -18.31 5.62 -0.47
CA CYS A 30 -19.52 5.05 -1.04
C CYS A 30 -20.75 5.59 -0.32
N ASP A 31 -21.84 5.73 -1.05
CA ASP A 31 -23.14 6.09 -0.48
C ASP A 31 -23.87 4.82 -0.05
N GLY A 32 -24.51 4.86 1.12
CA GLY A 32 -25.29 3.74 1.65
C GLY A 32 -24.50 2.48 1.99
N GLY A 33 -23.17 2.59 2.11
CA GLY A 33 -22.27 1.48 2.38
C GLY A 33 -21.38 1.68 3.60
N LEU A 34 -20.37 0.83 3.74
CA LEU A 34 -19.37 0.88 4.80
C LEU A 34 -18.03 1.40 4.26
N MET A 35 -17.59 2.57 4.75
CA MET A 35 -16.26 3.07 4.46
C MET A 35 -15.27 2.59 5.53
N ILE A 36 -14.22 1.89 5.11
CA ILE A 36 -13.09 1.49 5.96
C ILE A 36 -12.00 2.55 5.83
N ASP A 37 -11.85 3.39 6.85
CA ASP A 37 -10.82 4.44 6.88
C ASP A 37 -9.51 3.90 7.47
N LEU A 38 -8.47 3.89 6.67
CA LEU A 38 -7.12 3.44 7.04
C LEU A 38 -6.21 4.59 7.48
N SER A 39 -6.69 5.84 7.46
CA SER A 39 -5.86 7.03 7.70
C SER A 39 -5.15 7.04 9.05
N SER A 40 -5.64 6.29 10.04
CA SER A 40 -5.01 6.13 11.35
C SER A 40 -3.91 5.05 11.39
N MET A 41 -3.78 4.23 10.35
CA MET A 41 -2.75 3.20 10.26
C MET A 41 -1.44 3.82 9.74
N LYS A 42 -0.61 4.30 10.67
CA LYS A 42 0.59 5.11 10.40
C LYS A 42 1.91 4.41 10.79
N GLY A 43 1.87 3.14 11.11
CA GLY A 43 3.08 2.39 11.46
C GLY A 43 4.05 2.33 10.29
N ILE A 44 5.33 2.64 10.56
CA ILE A 44 6.43 2.51 9.61
C ILE A 44 7.67 1.98 10.32
N ARG A 45 8.39 1.08 9.66
CA ARG A 45 9.66 0.54 10.15
C ARG A 45 10.64 0.46 9.00
N VAL A 46 11.75 1.16 9.13
CA VAL A 46 12.87 1.12 8.20
C VAL A 46 13.91 0.13 8.70
N GLU A 47 14.33 -0.80 7.85
CA GLU A 47 15.40 -1.75 8.09
C GLU A 47 16.58 -1.37 7.18
N ALA A 48 17.48 -0.54 7.68
CA ALA A 48 18.56 0.04 6.90
C ALA A 48 19.55 -1.02 6.36
N ALA A 49 19.80 -2.08 7.13
CA ALA A 49 20.72 -3.14 6.75
C ALA A 49 20.27 -3.90 5.49
N THR A 50 18.98 -4.12 5.35
CA THR A 50 18.36 -4.79 4.20
C THR A 50 17.81 -3.79 3.17
N GLN A 51 17.86 -2.50 3.46
CA GLN A 51 17.25 -1.43 2.67
C GLN A 51 15.75 -1.68 2.41
N THR A 52 15.03 -2.11 3.43
CA THR A 52 13.60 -2.39 3.35
C THR A 52 12.80 -1.47 4.24
N VAL A 53 11.57 -1.18 3.85
CA VAL A 53 10.62 -0.42 4.66
C VAL A 53 9.31 -1.20 4.76
N ARG A 54 8.86 -1.41 5.99
CA ARG A 54 7.52 -1.88 6.28
C ARG A 54 6.66 -0.67 6.61
N ALA A 55 5.56 -0.48 5.90
CA ALA A 55 4.71 0.68 6.08
C ALA A 55 3.22 0.34 6.04
N GLU A 56 2.44 0.97 6.90
CA GLU A 56 1.00 0.77 6.98
C GLU A 56 0.26 1.62 5.93
N PRO A 57 -0.92 1.17 5.46
CA PRO A 57 -1.61 1.71 4.29
C PRO A 57 -2.19 3.13 4.46
N GLY A 58 -2.27 3.64 5.68
CA GLY A 58 -2.74 5.00 5.97
C GLY A 58 -1.66 6.08 5.85
N LEU A 59 -0.40 5.71 5.65
CA LEU A 59 0.69 6.67 5.47
C LEU A 59 0.52 7.46 4.17
N THR A 60 0.94 8.72 4.23
CA THR A 60 1.13 9.58 3.06
C THR A 60 2.57 9.49 2.55
N LEU A 61 2.82 9.94 1.31
CA LEU A 61 4.15 9.97 0.72
C LEU A 61 5.13 10.80 1.56
N GLY A 62 4.70 11.96 2.05
CA GLY A 62 5.56 12.82 2.86
C GLY A 62 5.94 12.22 4.21
N GLU A 63 5.03 11.45 4.83
CA GLU A 63 5.34 10.71 6.06
C GLU A 63 6.34 9.58 5.77
N PHE A 64 6.13 8.84 4.70
CA PHE A 64 7.02 7.78 4.26
C PHE A 64 8.41 8.30 3.91
N ASP A 65 8.50 9.34 3.08
CA ASP A 65 9.76 9.96 2.66
C ASP A 65 10.56 10.49 3.86
N ARG A 66 9.90 11.15 4.81
CA ARG A 66 10.55 11.66 6.02
C ARG A 66 11.25 10.56 6.80
N GLU A 67 10.59 9.42 6.98
CA GLU A 67 11.16 8.30 7.73
C GLU A 67 12.29 7.60 6.97
N THR A 68 12.16 7.42 5.66
CA THR A 68 13.19 6.77 4.86
C THR A 68 14.42 7.64 4.65
N GLN A 69 14.25 8.96 4.49
CA GLN A 69 15.36 9.90 4.35
C GLN A 69 16.26 9.95 5.59
N ALA A 70 15.72 9.71 6.77
CA ALA A 70 16.52 9.63 8.01
C ALA A 70 17.60 8.53 7.94
N PHE A 71 17.41 7.53 7.06
CA PHE A 71 18.36 6.44 6.80
C PHE A 71 19.10 6.59 5.46
N GLY A 72 18.97 7.72 4.77
CA GLY A 72 19.53 7.93 3.43
C GLY A 72 18.89 7.06 2.35
N LEU A 73 17.67 6.58 2.57
CA LEU A 73 16.94 5.71 1.66
C LEU A 73 15.86 6.47 0.90
N ALA A 74 15.62 6.08 -0.35
CA ALA A 74 14.53 6.56 -1.18
C ALA A 74 14.07 5.47 -2.14
N THR A 75 12.79 5.49 -2.50
CA THR A 75 12.22 4.65 -3.56
C THR A 75 11.33 5.50 -4.46
N THR A 76 10.91 4.94 -5.60
CA THR A 76 9.93 5.63 -6.44
C THR A 76 8.61 5.73 -5.69
N MET A 77 8.15 6.97 -5.51
CA MET A 77 6.84 7.33 -4.97
C MET A 77 6.20 8.38 -5.90
N GLY A 78 5.03 8.90 -5.56
CA GLY A 78 4.38 9.97 -6.32
C GLY A 78 5.03 11.34 -6.12
N VAL A 79 4.42 12.37 -6.70
CA VAL A 79 4.94 13.75 -6.68
C VAL A 79 4.25 14.65 -5.66
N VAL A 80 3.18 14.20 -5.01
CA VAL A 80 2.39 14.99 -4.06
C VAL A 80 2.46 14.36 -2.68
N SER A 81 3.09 15.04 -1.73
CA SER A 81 3.35 14.53 -0.37
C SER A 81 2.10 14.09 0.42
N LYS A 82 0.93 14.62 0.10
CA LYS A 82 -0.36 14.27 0.75
C LYS A 82 -1.00 13.01 0.17
N THR A 83 -0.52 12.47 -0.95
CA THR A 83 -1.05 11.24 -1.56
C THR A 83 -0.78 10.05 -0.66
N GLY A 84 -1.76 9.15 -0.52
CA GLY A 84 -1.61 7.91 0.25
C GLY A 84 -0.74 6.88 -0.49
N ILE A 85 0.17 6.24 0.25
CA ILE A 85 1.10 5.27 -0.33
C ILE A 85 0.39 4.04 -0.91
N ALA A 86 -0.62 3.52 -0.23
CA ALA A 86 -1.29 2.27 -0.63
C ALA A 86 -1.98 2.39 -1.98
N GLY A 87 -2.87 3.37 -2.15
CA GLY A 87 -3.58 3.58 -3.41
C GLY A 87 -2.65 3.92 -4.57
N LEU A 88 -1.60 4.71 -4.32
CA LEU A 88 -0.60 5.04 -5.32
C LEU A 88 0.16 3.78 -5.76
N THR A 89 0.66 2.98 -4.84
CA THR A 89 1.43 1.75 -5.15
C THR A 89 0.58 0.74 -5.91
N LEU A 90 -0.66 0.51 -5.50
CA LEU A 90 -1.59 -0.41 -6.18
C LEU A 90 -2.00 0.09 -7.57
N GLY A 91 -1.97 1.40 -7.80
CA GLY A 91 -2.22 2.03 -9.10
C GLY A 91 -0.98 2.18 -9.98
N GLY A 92 0.16 1.58 -9.59
CA GLY A 92 1.43 1.68 -10.27
C GLY A 92 2.41 2.64 -9.60
N GLY A 93 2.06 3.91 -9.46
CA GLY A 93 2.88 4.95 -8.81
C GLY A 93 4.02 5.47 -9.68
N ILE A 94 3.84 6.68 -10.22
CA ILE A 94 4.82 7.40 -11.03
C ILE A 94 5.31 8.62 -10.26
N GLY A 95 6.62 8.82 -10.19
CA GLY A 95 7.25 9.94 -9.51
C GLY A 95 8.62 10.29 -10.08
N TRP A 96 9.35 11.16 -9.40
CA TRP A 96 10.64 11.70 -9.88
C TRP A 96 11.70 10.63 -10.15
N LEU A 97 11.66 9.52 -9.45
CA LEU A 97 12.66 8.45 -9.54
C LEU A 97 12.29 7.35 -10.56
N VAL A 98 11.14 7.43 -11.24
CA VAL A 98 10.61 6.36 -12.10
C VAL A 98 11.57 5.97 -13.22
N ARG A 99 12.30 6.92 -13.81
CA ARG A 99 13.25 6.63 -14.89
C ARG A 99 14.47 5.81 -14.44
N LYS A 100 14.79 5.87 -13.15
CA LYS A 100 15.95 5.18 -12.58
C LYS A 100 15.58 3.89 -11.87
N TYR A 101 14.41 3.85 -11.25
CA TYR A 101 14.03 2.77 -10.34
C TYR A 101 12.65 2.17 -10.65
N ALA A 102 12.13 2.37 -11.88
CA ALA A 102 10.83 1.92 -12.33
C ALA A 102 9.66 2.48 -11.48
N MET A 103 8.46 1.94 -11.60
CA MET A 103 7.27 2.41 -10.87
C MET A 103 7.32 1.99 -9.40
N THR A 104 6.44 2.57 -8.58
CA THR A 104 6.33 2.20 -7.15
C THR A 104 5.97 0.72 -6.99
N CYS A 105 5.03 0.22 -7.81
CA CYS A 105 4.62 -1.19 -7.77
C CYS A 105 5.74 -2.16 -8.14
N ASP A 106 6.69 -1.77 -8.99
CA ASP A 106 7.83 -2.61 -9.36
C ASP A 106 8.84 -2.77 -8.20
N ASN A 107 8.76 -1.88 -7.23
CA ASN A 107 9.57 -1.91 -6.01
C ASN A 107 8.84 -2.62 -4.84
N LEU A 108 7.64 -3.15 -5.07
CA LEU A 108 6.86 -3.87 -4.07
C LEU A 108 7.39 -5.30 -3.91
N ALA A 109 7.90 -5.63 -2.73
CA ALA A 109 8.40 -6.98 -2.46
C ALA A 109 7.31 -7.92 -1.97
N SER A 110 6.46 -7.46 -1.08
CA SER A 110 5.31 -8.21 -0.61
C SER A 110 4.21 -7.30 -0.07
N ALA A 111 3.01 -7.87 0.04
CA ALA A 111 1.84 -7.22 0.60
C ALA A 111 1.04 -8.17 1.48
N ASP A 112 0.62 -7.71 2.65
CA ASP A 112 -0.41 -8.41 3.42
C ASP A 112 -1.79 -7.91 2.99
N VAL A 113 -2.63 -8.80 2.49
CA VAL A 113 -3.89 -8.50 1.82
C VAL A 113 -5.08 -9.06 2.62
N PHE A 114 -6.05 -8.20 2.90
CA PHE A 114 -7.35 -8.66 3.41
C PHE A 114 -8.28 -8.94 2.24
N THR A 115 -8.70 -10.20 2.09
CA THR A 115 -9.59 -10.61 1.00
C THR A 115 -11.05 -10.32 1.32
N ALA A 116 -11.90 -10.29 0.29
CA ALA A 116 -13.36 -10.19 0.45
C ALA A 116 -13.96 -11.34 1.29
N ALA A 117 -13.29 -12.50 1.36
CA ALA A 117 -13.67 -13.61 2.23
C ALA A 117 -13.23 -13.42 3.71
N GLY A 118 -12.76 -12.22 4.10
CA GLY A 118 -12.32 -11.92 5.45
C GLY A 118 -11.07 -12.69 5.89
N ARG A 119 -10.17 -13.03 4.97
CA ARG A 119 -8.89 -13.70 5.26
C ARG A 119 -7.73 -12.74 5.06
N LEU A 120 -6.71 -12.87 5.90
CA LEU A 120 -5.42 -12.21 5.72
C LEU A 120 -4.49 -13.16 4.96
N LEU A 121 -3.92 -12.68 3.86
CA LEU A 121 -2.95 -13.41 3.03
C LEU A 121 -1.73 -12.54 2.79
N THR A 122 -0.55 -13.16 2.74
CA THR A 122 0.66 -12.49 2.25
C THR A 122 0.83 -12.77 0.76
N ALA A 123 0.97 -11.72 -0.04
CA ALA A 123 1.23 -11.79 -1.47
C ALA A 123 2.67 -11.33 -1.76
N SER A 124 3.41 -12.11 -2.55
CA SER A 124 4.78 -11.80 -2.96
C SER A 124 5.08 -12.45 -4.31
N ALA A 125 6.27 -12.25 -4.84
CA ALA A 125 6.72 -12.91 -6.07
C ALA A 125 6.72 -14.46 -5.99
N THR A 126 6.72 -15.04 -4.77
CA THR A 126 6.78 -16.49 -4.55
C THR A 126 5.55 -17.05 -3.85
N GLN A 127 4.67 -16.18 -3.33
CA GLN A 127 3.50 -16.60 -2.57
C GLN A 127 2.27 -15.77 -2.98
N ASN A 128 1.15 -16.43 -3.29
CA ASN A 128 -0.07 -15.78 -3.77
C ASN A 128 0.19 -14.83 -4.96
N VAL A 129 0.96 -15.27 -5.93
CA VAL A 129 1.53 -14.48 -7.05
C VAL A 129 0.45 -13.73 -7.84
N LEU A 130 -0.73 -14.32 -8.06
CA LEU A 130 -1.84 -13.68 -8.79
C LEU A 130 -2.38 -12.44 -8.08
N ILE A 131 -2.29 -12.38 -6.76
CA ILE A 131 -2.68 -11.20 -5.97
C ILE A 131 -1.60 -10.12 -6.10
N HIS A 132 -0.34 -10.51 -6.16
CA HIS A 132 0.81 -9.62 -6.37
C HIS A 132 0.82 -9.01 -7.78
N ALA A 133 0.39 -9.75 -8.79
CA ALA A 133 0.50 -9.38 -10.20
C ALA A 133 -0.61 -8.49 -10.77
N GLY A 134 -1.59 -8.03 -9.98
CA GLY A 134 -2.49 -7.04 -10.54
C GLY A 134 -3.97 -7.03 -10.19
N HIS A 135 -4.38 -7.44 -9.03
CA HIS A 135 -5.77 -7.23 -8.61
C HIS A 135 -5.89 -6.27 -7.42
N PRO A 136 -6.82 -5.29 -7.49
CA PRO A 136 -7.05 -4.32 -6.43
C PRO A 136 -7.74 -5.01 -5.26
N THR A 137 -6.97 -5.58 -4.38
CA THR A 137 -7.40 -6.04 -3.08
C THR A 137 -6.62 -5.28 -2.03
N TRP A 138 -7.29 -4.87 -1.00
CA TRP A 138 -6.80 -3.99 0.07
C TRP A 138 -5.61 -4.60 0.79
N ALA A 139 -4.47 -3.98 0.67
CA ALA A 139 -3.21 -4.62 0.96
C ALA A 139 -2.39 -3.90 2.01
N ARG A 140 -1.70 -4.68 2.75
CA ARG A 140 -0.44 -4.37 3.41
C ARG A 140 0.67 -4.59 2.38
N LEU A 141 1.48 -3.58 2.08
CA LEU A 141 2.39 -3.59 0.92
C LEU A 141 3.86 -3.68 1.34
N GLU A 142 4.65 -4.45 0.61
CA GLU A 142 6.10 -4.53 0.77
C GLU A 142 6.82 -4.05 -0.49
N LEU A 143 7.65 -3.00 -0.39
CA LEU A 143 8.34 -2.39 -1.51
C LEU A 143 9.85 -2.66 -1.49
N THR A 144 10.45 -3.02 -2.63
CA THR A 144 11.90 -3.17 -2.80
C THR A 144 12.48 -2.18 -3.79
N ARG A 145 13.77 -1.93 -3.66
CA ARG A 145 14.55 -1.21 -4.67
C ARG A 145 15.03 -2.19 -5.73
N ASN A 146 14.64 -1.97 -7.00
CA ASN A 146 15.13 -2.77 -8.12
C ASN A 146 16.62 -2.44 -8.38
N SER A 147 17.49 -3.43 -8.21
CA SER A 147 18.94 -3.48 -8.47
C SER A 147 19.92 -3.36 -7.30
N PHE A 148 19.46 -3.19 -6.06
CA PHE A 148 20.30 -3.47 -4.89
C PHE A 148 19.46 -4.27 -3.91
N SER A 149 19.96 -5.42 -3.49
CA SER A 149 19.29 -6.38 -2.60
C SER A 149 18.70 -5.72 -1.33
N GLY A 150 17.51 -5.23 -1.42
CA GLY A 150 16.83 -4.63 -0.30
C GLY A 150 15.31 -4.70 -0.48
N ARG A 151 14.60 -5.08 0.55
CA ARG A 151 13.15 -5.29 0.57
C ARG A 151 12.47 -4.13 1.27
N VAL A 152 11.37 -3.61 0.73
CA VAL A 152 10.52 -2.61 1.38
C VAL A 152 9.18 -3.24 1.71
N LEU A 153 8.79 -3.25 2.96
CA LEU A 153 7.54 -3.81 3.46
C LEU A 153 6.55 -2.69 3.76
N ILE A 154 5.43 -2.59 3.05
CA ILE A 154 4.34 -1.70 3.38
C ILE A 154 3.18 -2.53 3.96
N CYS A 155 2.81 -2.25 5.17
CA CYS A 155 1.68 -2.88 5.84
C CYS A 155 0.43 -2.03 5.76
#